data_73d08e37116818d7296ad68057461f55
#
_entry.id   73d08e37116818d7296ad68057461f55
#
_cell.length_a   1.000
_cell.length_b   1.000
_cell.length_c   1.000
_cell.angle_alpha   90.00
_cell.angle_beta   90.00
_cell.angle_gamma   90.00
#
_symmetry.space_group_name_H-M   'P 1'
#
loop_
_entity.id
_entity.type
_entity.pdbx_description
1 polymer ?
#
loop_
_entity_poly.entity_id
_entity_poly.type
_entity_poly.pdbx_seq_one_letter_code
_entity_poly.pdbx_strand_id
1 'polypeptide(L)'
;GVALACVLWMCYFDGASTALEEAVEERSGVDRVTTARDVYSILHFLLVSGLILVALAMKSALKSADYGWQEPLAGYAAFALGLGAVQFLGGLWLMRRRAGARTSVGEPLLALAAALLVPVGMTLPAMATIAVTVVLALGWRAVRAG
;
A
#
# COMPACT_ATOMS: atom_id res chain seq x y z
N GLY A 1 -1.42 -14.91 2.20
CA GLY A 1 -1.67 -13.88 3.24
C GLY A 1 -0.38 -13.35 3.82
N VAL A 2 0.41 -14.21 4.47
CA VAL A 2 1.63 -13.81 5.21
C VAL A 2 2.63 -13.09 4.30
N ALA A 3 2.91 -13.61 3.11
CA ALA A 3 3.86 -12.99 2.18
C ALA A 3 3.47 -11.55 1.83
N LEU A 4 2.19 -11.28 1.55
CA LEU A 4 1.70 -9.93 1.26
C LEU A 4 1.86 -9.02 2.48
N ALA A 5 1.49 -9.49 3.67
CA ALA A 5 1.67 -8.74 4.91
C ALA A 5 3.14 -8.38 5.18
N CYS A 6 4.06 -9.34 4.99
CA CYS A 6 5.50 -9.09 5.12
C CYS A 6 6.00 -8.03 4.12
N VAL A 7 5.59 -8.12 2.85
CA VAL A 7 6.01 -7.15 1.83
C VAL A 7 5.47 -5.75 2.13
N LEU A 8 4.21 -5.61 2.53
CA LEU A 8 3.64 -4.32 2.93
C LEU A 8 4.35 -3.75 4.16
N TRP A 9 4.65 -4.61 5.15
CA TRP A 9 5.45 -4.23 6.32
C TRP A 9 6.84 -3.70 5.91
N MET A 10 7.54 -4.43 5.03
CA MET A 10 8.84 -4.01 4.51
C MET A 10 8.73 -2.70 3.72
N CYS A 11 7.66 -2.46 2.94
CA CYS A 11 7.44 -1.19 2.26
C CYS A 11 7.36 -0.01 3.23
N TYR A 12 6.77 -0.20 4.39
CA TYR A 12 6.66 0.84 5.42
C TYR A 12 7.99 1.06 6.16
N PHE A 13 8.60 -0.01 6.68
CA PHE A 13 9.76 0.09 7.56
C PHE A 13 11.09 0.34 6.82
N ASP A 14 11.24 -0.09 5.58
CA ASP A 14 12.46 0.12 4.80
C ASP A 14 12.64 1.61 4.39
N GLY A 15 12.73 2.51 5.36
CA GLY A 15 13.11 3.90 5.17
C GLY A 15 11.97 4.93 5.14
N ALA A 16 10.68 4.53 5.27
CA ALA A 16 9.63 5.53 5.48
C ALA A 16 9.66 6.02 6.94
N SER A 17 9.79 5.12 7.91
CA SER A 17 9.82 5.47 9.34
C SER A 17 11.01 6.36 9.69
N THR A 18 12.23 6.00 9.29
CA THR A 18 13.46 6.79 9.56
C THR A 18 13.43 8.16 8.90
N ALA A 19 13.04 8.24 7.62
CA ALA A 19 12.93 9.53 6.93
C ALA A 19 11.87 10.45 7.57
N LEU A 20 10.83 9.88 8.18
CA LEU A 20 9.79 10.64 8.87
C LEU A 20 10.27 11.16 10.22
N GLU A 21 11.00 10.35 10.98
CA GLU A 21 11.59 10.74 12.27
C GLU A 21 12.58 11.89 12.06
N GLU A 22 13.54 11.73 11.14
CA GLU A 22 14.51 12.75 10.76
C GLU A 22 13.82 14.05 10.33
N ALA A 23 12.79 13.95 9.46
CA ALA A 23 12.07 15.11 8.96
C ALA A 23 11.32 15.89 10.06
N VAL A 24 10.84 15.21 11.08
CA VAL A 24 10.18 15.87 12.22
C VAL A 24 11.19 16.45 13.21
N GLU A 25 12.33 15.78 13.40
CA GLU A 25 13.40 16.26 14.30
C GLU A 25 14.12 17.50 13.74
N GLU A 26 14.36 17.56 12.43
CA GLU A 26 15.01 18.70 11.78
C GLU A 26 14.15 19.97 11.75
N ARG A 27 12.84 19.85 11.97
CA ARG A 27 11.91 20.98 11.98
C ARG A 27 11.70 21.53 13.38
N SER A 28 11.31 22.81 13.47
CA SER A 28 11.04 23.48 14.75
C SER A 28 9.72 24.26 14.72
N GLY A 29 9.21 24.59 15.90
CA GLY A 29 8.02 25.42 16.04
C GLY A 29 6.76 24.86 15.38
N VAL A 30 5.99 25.73 14.74
CA VAL A 30 4.70 25.39 14.10
C VAL A 30 4.85 24.40 12.95
N ASP A 31 5.94 24.49 12.18
CA ASP A 31 6.18 23.59 11.05
C ASP A 31 6.41 22.13 11.51
N ARG A 32 7.11 21.93 12.63
CA ARG A 32 7.25 20.62 13.26
C ARG A 32 5.91 20.02 13.66
N VAL A 33 5.06 20.79 14.32
CA VAL A 33 3.74 20.35 14.79
C VAL A 33 2.83 20.01 13.61
N THR A 34 2.83 20.86 12.58
CA THR A 34 2.00 20.65 11.38
C THR A 34 2.45 19.41 10.62
N THR A 35 3.76 19.23 10.43
CA THR A 35 4.31 18.05 9.74
C THR A 35 4.01 16.77 10.52
N ALA A 36 4.23 16.77 11.83
CA ALA A 36 3.92 15.62 12.68
C ALA A 36 2.44 15.23 12.60
N ARG A 37 1.53 16.21 12.69
CA ARG A 37 0.09 15.97 12.55
C ARG A 37 -0.25 15.39 11.17
N ASP A 38 0.25 15.98 10.09
CA ASP A 38 -0.08 15.55 8.74
C ASP A 38 0.40 14.12 8.48
N VAL A 39 1.61 13.79 8.92
CA VAL A 39 2.23 12.48 8.72
C VAL A 39 1.63 11.42 9.65
N TYR A 40 1.63 11.68 10.97
CA TYR A 40 1.24 10.67 11.96
C TYR A 40 -0.27 10.57 12.22
N SER A 41 -1.07 11.51 11.71
CA SER A 41 -2.52 11.43 11.83
C SER A 41 -3.18 11.20 10.47
N ILE A 42 -3.09 12.17 9.57
CA ILE A 42 -3.88 12.13 8.31
C ILE A 42 -3.34 11.06 7.36
N LEU A 43 -2.04 11.10 7.05
CA LEU A 43 -1.45 10.14 6.11
C LEU A 43 -1.33 8.74 6.70
N HIS A 44 -1.10 8.62 8.00
CA HIS A 44 -1.11 7.32 8.68
C HIS A 44 -2.50 6.68 8.67
N PHE A 45 -3.56 7.48 8.87
CA PHE A 45 -4.93 7.00 8.71
C PHE A 45 -5.19 6.44 7.31
N LEU A 46 -4.67 7.11 6.27
CA LEU A 46 -4.78 6.63 4.88
C LEU A 46 -4.10 5.27 4.70
N LEU A 47 -2.92 5.06 5.30
CA LEU A 47 -2.21 3.77 5.28
C LEU A 47 -3.00 2.67 5.98
N VAL A 48 -3.48 2.94 7.20
CA VAL A 48 -4.21 1.95 8.01
C VAL A 48 -5.52 1.57 7.33
N SER A 49 -6.26 2.54 6.79
CA SER A 49 -7.50 2.26 6.05
C SER A 49 -7.23 1.43 4.78
N GLY A 50 -6.14 1.71 4.06
CA GLY A 50 -5.70 0.89 2.93
C GLY A 50 -5.38 -0.54 3.34
N LEU A 51 -4.67 -0.73 4.45
CA LEU A 51 -4.35 -2.05 4.98
C LEU A 51 -5.59 -2.84 5.40
N ILE A 52 -6.59 -2.19 5.99
CA ILE A 52 -7.88 -2.81 6.35
C ILE A 52 -8.61 -3.30 5.10
N LEU A 53 -8.62 -2.50 4.02
CA LEU A 53 -9.24 -2.91 2.75
C LEU A 53 -8.52 -4.11 2.12
N VAL A 54 -7.19 -4.14 2.14
CA VAL A 54 -6.40 -5.30 1.71
C VAL A 54 -6.74 -6.54 2.55
N ALA A 55 -6.84 -6.39 3.87
CA ALA A 55 -7.21 -7.50 4.77
C ALA A 55 -8.62 -8.03 4.49
N LEU A 56 -9.57 -7.15 4.16
CA LEU A 56 -10.92 -7.53 3.74
C LEU A 56 -10.90 -8.37 2.45
N ALA A 57 -10.12 -7.95 1.46
CA ALA A 57 -9.94 -8.71 0.23
C ALA A 57 -9.29 -10.09 0.48
N MET A 58 -8.29 -10.14 1.35
CA MET A 58 -7.64 -11.39 1.76
C MET A 58 -8.61 -12.36 2.44
N LYS A 59 -9.47 -11.85 3.32
CA LYS A 59 -10.52 -12.66 3.96
C LYS A 59 -11.49 -13.26 2.93
N SER A 60 -11.87 -12.47 1.92
CA SER A 60 -12.73 -12.94 0.83
C SER A 60 -12.02 -14.00 -0.01
N ALA A 61 -10.74 -13.79 -0.35
CA ALA A 61 -9.95 -14.77 -1.10
C ALA A 61 -9.84 -16.13 -0.39
N LEU A 62 -9.66 -16.11 0.94
CA LEU A 62 -9.65 -17.35 1.74
C LEU A 62 -10.98 -18.08 1.69
N LYS A 63 -12.11 -17.36 1.76
CA LYS A 63 -13.43 -17.97 1.60
C LYS A 63 -13.65 -18.56 0.21
N SER A 64 -13.17 -17.89 -0.84
CA SER A 64 -13.27 -18.41 -2.21
C SER A 64 -12.44 -19.68 -2.38
N ALA A 65 -11.35 -19.85 -1.63
CA ALA A 65 -10.53 -21.06 -1.69
C ALA A 65 -11.27 -22.33 -1.20
N ASP A 66 -12.30 -22.19 -0.36
CA ASP A 66 -13.16 -23.29 0.08
C ASP A 66 -14.04 -23.82 -1.07
N TYR A 67 -14.33 -22.99 -2.08
CA TYR A 67 -15.12 -23.34 -3.26
C TYR A 67 -14.27 -23.71 -4.47
N GLY A 68 -12.96 -23.49 -4.42
CA GLY A 68 -12.00 -23.82 -5.47
C GLY A 68 -10.95 -22.72 -5.66
N TRP A 69 -9.72 -23.13 -5.86
CA TRP A 69 -8.57 -22.20 -6.00
C TRP A 69 -8.60 -21.33 -7.27
N GLN A 70 -9.50 -21.62 -8.19
CA GLN A 70 -9.61 -20.96 -9.50
C GLN A 70 -10.69 -19.86 -9.52
N GLU A 71 -11.45 -19.70 -8.44
CA GLU A 71 -12.49 -18.68 -8.39
C GLU A 71 -11.89 -17.28 -8.31
N PRO A 72 -12.40 -16.32 -9.11
CA PRO A 72 -12.05 -14.92 -9.02
C PRO A 72 -12.50 -14.32 -7.68
N LEU A 73 -11.95 -13.16 -7.34
CA LEU A 73 -12.43 -12.38 -6.19
C LEU A 73 -13.86 -11.88 -6.44
N ALA A 74 -14.68 -11.90 -5.41
CA ALA A 74 -15.95 -11.18 -5.43
C ALA A 74 -15.72 -9.69 -5.75
N GLY A 75 -16.62 -9.07 -6.51
CA GLY A 75 -16.44 -7.69 -7.00
C GLY A 75 -16.06 -6.68 -5.91
N TYR A 76 -16.72 -6.76 -4.74
CA TYR A 76 -16.39 -5.90 -3.60
C TYR A 76 -14.96 -6.15 -3.06
N ALA A 77 -14.49 -7.40 -3.11
CA ALA A 77 -13.17 -7.76 -2.63
C ALA A 77 -12.07 -7.33 -3.62
N ALA A 78 -12.31 -7.46 -4.92
CA ALA A 78 -11.44 -6.93 -5.95
C ALA A 78 -11.31 -5.41 -5.84
N PHE A 79 -12.43 -4.70 -5.64
CA PHE A 79 -12.44 -3.27 -5.40
C PHE A 79 -11.68 -2.89 -4.12
N ALA A 80 -11.92 -3.60 -3.00
CA ALA A 80 -11.21 -3.39 -1.75
C ALA A 80 -9.69 -3.60 -1.89
N LEU A 81 -9.26 -4.61 -2.66
CA LEU A 81 -7.84 -4.87 -2.90
C LEU A 81 -7.19 -3.73 -3.69
N GLY A 82 -7.80 -3.34 -4.82
CA GLY A 82 -7.28 -2.26 -5.65
C GLY A 82 -7.24 -0.93 -4.92
N LEU A 83 -8.35 -0.52 -4.30
CA LEU A 83 -8.42 0.73 -3.53
C LEU A 83 -7.44 0.70 -2.33
N GLY A 84 -7.38 -0.40 -1.60
CA GLY A 84 -6.49 -0.57 -0.47
C GLY A 84 -5.02 -0.48 -0.87
N ALA A 85 -4.63 -1.09 -1.99
CA ALA A 85 -3.27 -0.99 -2.51
C ALA A 85 -2.92 0.44 -2.97
N VAL A 86 -3.84 1.12 -3.67
CA VAL A 86 -3.68 2.54 -4.05
C VAL A 86 -3.51 3.41 -2.81
N GLN A 87 -4.35 3.26 -1.80
CA GLN A 87 -4.27 4.04 -0.56
C GLN A 87 -2.97 3.78 0.19
N PHE A 88 -2.55 2.52 0.31
CA PHE A 88 -1.34 2.16 1.02
C PHE A 88 -0.09 2.68 0.32
N LEU A 89 0.12 2.37 -0.96
CA LEU A 89 1.29 2.79 -1.72
C LEU A 89 1.31 4.31 -1.96
N GLY A 90 0.16 4.89 -2.29
CA GLY A 90 0.01 6.33 -2.46
C GLY A 90 0.21 7.10 -1.15
N GLY A 91 -0.28 6.55 -0.04
CA GLY A 91 -0.06 7.07 1.30
C GLY A 91 1.43 7.08 1.67
N LEU A 92 2.15 5.99 1.40
CA LEU A 92 3.61 5.92 1.62
C LEU A 92 4.36 6.97 0.78
N TRP A 93 4.00 7.12 -0.49
CA TRP A 93 4.59 8.14 -1.35
C TRP A 93 4.33 9.56 -0.82
N LEU A 94 3.09 9.86 -0.42
CA LEU A 94 2.73 11.17 0.16
C LEU A 94 3.48 11.45 1.47
N MET A 95 3.58 10.45 2.36
CA MET A 95 4.34 10.58 3.61
C MET A 95 5.80 10.93 3.34
N ARG A 96 6.47 10.18 2.45
CA ARG A 96 7.87 10.43 2.07
C ARG A 96 8.04 11.81 1.44
N ARG A 97 7.12 12.18 0.54
CA ARG A 97 7.13 13.51 -0.09
C ARG A 97 6.96 14.63 0.94
N ARG A 98 6.05 14.45 1.90
CA ARG A 98 5.81 15.42 2.99
C ARG A 98 7.02 15.51 3.94
N ALA A 99 7.75 14.43 4.13
CA ALA A 99 9.00 14.38 4.88
C ALA A 99 10.17 15.07 4.14
N GLY A 100 10.03 15.39 2.86
CA GLY A 100 11.13 15.96 2.06
C GLY A 100 12.08 14.91 1.48
N ALA A 101 11.76 13.62 1.60
CA ALA A 101 12.55 12.56 1.01
C ALA A 101 12.50 12.60 -0.52
N ARG A 102 13.58 12.17 -1.17
CA ARG A 102 13.59 12.00 -2.63
C ARG A 102 12.55 10.93 -3.01
N THR A 103 11.66 11.29 -3.93
CA THR A 103 10.64 10.39 -4.47
C THR A 103 10.82 10.26 -5.97
N SER A 104 10.68 9.03 -6.48
CA SER A 104 10.69 8.74 -7.91
C SER A 104 9.31 8.95 -8.52
N VAL A 105 9.23 9.33 -9.79
CA VAL A 105 7.98 9.39 -10.56
C VAL A 105 7.35 7.98 -10.70
N GLY A 106 8.14 6.94 -10.65
CA GLY A 106 7.66 5.55 -10.68
C GLY A 106 6.80 5.18 -9.47
N GLU A 107 7.03 5.77 -8.30
CA GLU A 107 6.26 5.45 -7.08
C GLU A 107 4.74 5.78 -7.23
N PRO A 108 4.32 6.99 -7.60
CA PRO A 108 2.90 7.28 -7.79
C PRO A 108 2.31 6.55 -9.01
N LEU A 109 3.09 6.28 -10.05
CA LEU A 109 2.63 5.49 -11.19
C LEU A 109 2.29 4.06 -10.78
N LEU A 110 3.13 3.41 -9.97
CA LEU A 110 2.85 2.08 -9.45
C LEU A 110 1.67 2.08 -8.47
N ALA A 111 1.53 3.13 -7.64
CA ALA A 111 0.37 3.28 -6.79
C ALA A 111 -0.93 3.40 -7.61
N LEU A 112 -0.92 4.16 -8.70
CA LEU A 112 -2.07 4.25 -9.61
C LEU A 112 -2.29 2.94 -10.38
N ALA A 113 -1.23 2.25 -10.79
CA ALA A 113 -1.33 0.94 -11.45
C ALA A 113 -2.00 -0.11 -10.53
N ALA A 114 -1.94 0.06 -9.21
CA ALA A 114 -2.67 -0.79 -8.28
C ALA A 114 -4.20 -0.73 -8.47
N ALA A 115 -4.75 0.32 -9.08
CA ALA A 115 -6.17 0.37 -9.45
C ALA A 115 -6.54 -0.73 -10.47
N LEU A 116 -5.59 -1.18 -11.29
CA LEU A 116 -5.79 -2.29 -12.23
C LEU A 116 -6.02 -3.63 -11.53
N LEU A 117 -5.72 -3.73 -10.23
CA LEU A 117 -6.06 -4.91 -9.43
C LEU A 117 -7.59 -5.14 -9.33
N VAL A 118 -8.40 -4.11 -9.58
CA VAL A 118 -9.86 -4.26 -9.61
C VAL A 118 -10.29 -5.17 -10.77
N PRO A 119 -10.07 -4.81 -12.05
CA PRO A 119 -10.45 -5.69 -13.16
C PRO A 119 -9.67 -7.02 -13.15
N VAL A 120 -8.40 -7.01 -12.74
CA VAL A 120 -7.58 -8.21 -12.63
C VAL A 120 -8.19 -9.18 -11.61
N GLY A 121 -8.61 -8.70 -10.44
CA GLY A 121 -9.21 -9.53 -9.39
C GLY A 121 -10.58 -10.09 -9.75
N MET A 122 -11.28 -9.44 -10.67
CA MET A 122 -12.59 -9.92 -11.17
C MET A 122 -12.45 -10.97 -12.28
N THR A 123 -11.28 -11.09 -12.89
CA THR A 123 -11.06 -11.96 -14.06
C THR A 123 -10.08 -13.10 -13.78
N LEU A 124 -9.09 -12.89 -12.94
CA LEU A 124 -8.10 -13.89 -12.57
C LEU A 124 -8.46 -14.60 -11.26
N PRO A 125 -7.96 -15.86 -11.09
CA PRO A 125 -8.08 -16.54 -9.80
C PRO A 125 -7.58 -15.69 -8.64
N ALA A 126 -8.25 -15.77 -7.50
CA ALA A 126 -7.94 -14.95 -6.32
C ALA A 126 -6.45 -15.07 -5.90
N MET A 127 -5.88 -16.27 -5.97
CA MET A 127 -4.47 -16.49 -5.64
C MET A 127 -3.51 -15.81 -6.63
N ALA A 128 -3.83 -15.82 -7.93
CA ALA A 128 -3.06 -15.12 -8.95
C ALA A 128 -3.11 -13.60 -8.73
N THR A 129 -4.27 -13.07 -8.42
CA THR A 129 -4.45 -11.64 -8.09
C THR A 129 -3.62 -11.21 -6.88
N ILE A 130 -3.57 -12.03 -5.84
CA ILE A 130 -2.72 -11.78 -4.65
C ILE A 130 -1.24 -11.82 -5.05
N ALA A 131 -0.82 -12.77 -5.89
CA ALA A 131 0.56 -12.83 -6.38
C ALA A 131 0.94 -11.58 -7.18
N VAL A 132 0.05 -11.09 -8.05
CA VAL A 132 0.23 -9.82 -8.79
C VAL A 132 0.37 -8.65 -7.82
N THR A 133 -0.42 -8.60 -6.75
CA THR A 133 -0.32 -7.56 -5.72
C THR A 133 1.05 -7.59 -5.01
N VAL A 134 1.56 -8.78 -4.69
CA VAL A 134 2.91 -8.93 -4.11
C VAL A 134 3.99 -8.44 -5.06
N VAL A 135 3.91 -8.81 -6.34
CA VAL A 135 4.86 -8.38 -7.37
C VAL A 135 4.84 -6.86 -7.53
N LEU A 136 3.65 -6.25 -7.53
CA LEU A 136 3.49 -4.79 -7.63
C LEU A 136 4.11 -4.08 -6.42
N ALA A 137 3.91 -4.58 -5.21
CA ALA A 137 4.50 -4.02 -4.00
C ALA A 137 6.04 -4.19 -3.96
N LEU A 138 6.57 -5.31 -4.47
CA LEU A 138 8.00 -5.51 -4.63
C LEU A 138 8.60 -4.59 -5.71
N GLY A 139 7.89 -4.39 -6.81
CA GLY A 139 8.25 -3.43 -7.86
C GLY A 139 8.32 -2.00 -7.31
N TRP A 140 7.37 -1.62 -6.47
CA TRP A 140 7.38 -0.33 -5.79
C TRP A 140 8.64 -0.14 -4.92
N ARG A 141 9.04 -1.20 -4.18
CA ARG A 141 10.31 -1.18 -3.42
C ARG A 141 11.53 -1.02 -4.32
N ALA A 142 11.59 -1.74 -5.44
CA ALA A 142 12.71 -1.68 -6.37
C ALA A 142 12.86 -0.27 -6.99
N VAL A 143 11.76 0.34 -7.42
CA VAL A 143 11.74 1.72 -7.95
C VAL A 143 12.20 2.75 -6.92
N ARG A 144 11.95 2.48 -5.64
CA ARG A 144 12.38 3.35 -4.54
C ARG A 144 13.88 3.24 -4.24
N ALA A 145 14.44 2.04 -4.41
CA ALA A 145 15.83 1.75 -4.05
C ALA A 145 16.86 2.25 -5.11
N GLY A 146 16.42 2.52 -6.35
CA GLY A 146 17.23 3.06 -7.45
C GLY A 146 17.16 4.58 -7.50
#